data_21a91cca7ea590e3c5892dee1dc84127
#
_entry.id   21a91cca7ea590e3c5892dee1dc84127
#
_cell.length_a   1.000
_cell.length_b   1.000
_cell.length_c   1.000
_cell.angle_alpha   90.00
_cell.angle_beta   90.00
_cell.angle_gamma   90.00
#
_symmetry.space_group_name_H-M   'P 1'
#
loop_
_entity.id
_entity.type
_entity.pdbx_description
1 polymer ?
#
loop_
_entity_poly.entity_id
_entity_poly.type
_entity_poly.pdbx_seq_one_letter_code
_entity_poly.pdbx_strand_id
1 'polypeptide(L)'
;MRKQTATLSRALALILFTSSGTAVAVPYSIQTVQFPTDPAFTQLLGINNTGTIAGFHGATTAQAFTLTLPNTFNTNQNFPGSTQSMATGINSAGSISGIDVDAGGTTHGYTNIGGTFTTVDQAGTVFNQSLGINDANTTVGYSSATDPAGQVGQKAYSQSGGVFTDINILLPPTNQNSQAVGINNADNIVGFYLPTTTTSIGFLDVGNIISTIDPFGSTFTQALGINNLGEIVGFYTDGGGVQHGYTDIGGIFASFDPLGSVNTTINGVNDKGQIVGFYTDANDQVIGFVGTPTNVPEPVSFVLIGVGVMGITFARRRLAS
;
A
#
# COMPACT_ATOMS: atom_id res chain seq x y z
N MET A 1 -31.77 63.42 -2.84
CA MET A 1 -32.12 62.13 -2.21
C MET A 1 -31.23 61.00 -2.80
N ARG A 2 -30.15 60.62 -2.13
CA ARG A 2 -29.31 59.49 -2.52
C ARG A 2 -29.66 58.33 -1.61
N LYS A 3 -30.14 57.22 -2.20
CA LYS A 3 -30.37 55.96 -1.48
C LYS A 3 -29.02 55.24 -1.33
N GLN A 4 -28.59 55.04 -0.10
CA GLN A 4 -27.48 54.13 0.20
C GLN A 4 -28.03 52.69 0.29
N THR A 5 -27.54 51.84 -0.55
CA THR A 5 -27.73 50.38 -0.46
C THR A 5 -26.64 49.80 0.46
N ALA A 6 -27.08 49.30 1.59
CA ALA A 6 -26.20 48.57 2.50
C ALA A 6 -25.99 47.15 2.01
N THR A 7 -24.74 46.79 1.69
CA THR A 7 -24.34 45.45 1.35
C THR A 7 -24.02 44.70 2.64
N LEU A 8 -24.86 43.70 3.01
CA LEU A 8 -24.57 42.79 4.11
C LEU A 8 -23.51 41.76 3.64
N SER A 9 -22.29 41.90 4.11
CA SER A 9 -21.28 40.84 4.04
C SER A 9 -21.63 39.76 5.07
N ARG A 10 -22.03 38.56 4.57
CA ARG A 10 -22.13 37.37 5.41
C ARG A 10 -20.71 36.76 5.57
N ALA A 11 -20.11 36.98 6.71
CA ALA A 11 -18.93 36.25 7.12
C ALA A 11 -19.32 34.79 7.43
N LEU A 12 -18.86 33.84 6.61
CA LEU A 12 -18.97 32.42 6.87
C LEU A 12 -17.85 32.07 7.86
N ALA A 13 -18.18 31.90 9.14
CA ALA A 13 -17.23 31.39 10.13
C ALA A 13 -17.02 29.90 9.88
N LEU A 14 -15.84 29.55 9.35
CA LEU A 14 -15.36 28.16 9.27
C LEU A 14 -14.97 27.72 10.69
N ILE A 15 -15.83 26.95 11.34
CA ILE A 15 -15.49 26.31 12.63
C ILE A 15 -14.64 25.08 12.31
N LEU A 16 -13.31 25.19 12.46
CA LEU A 16 -12.43 24.04 12.50
C LEU A 16 -12.67 23.30 13.82
N PHE A 17 -13.31 22.16 13.75
CA PHE A 17 -13.28 21.20 14.85
C PHE A 17 -11.93 20.47 14.82
N THR A 18 -10.98 20.89 15.65
CA THR A 18 -9.83 20.04 15.99
C THR A 18 -10.31 18.98 16.97
N SER A 19 -10.74 17.83 16.47
CA SER A 19 -10.92 16.65 17.30
C SER A 19 -9.52 16.06 17.55
N SER A 20 -8.97 16.27 18.73
CA SER A 20 -7.89 15.43 19.24
C SER A 20 -8.49 14.06 19.62
N GLY A 21 -8.89 13.30 18.61
CA GLY A 21 -9.23 11.90 18.77
C GLY A 21 -7.92 11.13 19.00
N THR A 22 -7.82 10.44 20.12
CA THR A 22 -6.80 9.40 20.28
C THR A 22 -7.01 8.38 19.18
N ALA A 23 -5.98 8.16 18.36
CA ALA A 23 -5.99 7.11 17.34
C ALA A 23 -6.26 5.78 18.04
N VAL A 24 -7.40 5.19 17.80
CA VAL A 24 -7.70 3.83 18.28
C VAL A 24 -7.20 2.91 17.18
N ALA A 25 -6.12 2.16 17.49
CA ALA A 25 -5.63 1.12 16.59
C ALA A 25 -6.77 0.14 16.28
N VAL A 26 -7.04 -0.12 15.03
CA VAL A 26 -8.01 -1.15 14.62
C VAL A 26 -7.47 -2.49 15.09
N PRO A 27 -8.17 -3.21 15.97
CA PRO A 27 -7.70 -4.52 16.39
C PRO A 27 -7.85 -5.52 15.25
N TYR A 28 -6.82 -6.35 15.04
CA TYR A 28 -6.80 -7.37 13.99
C TYR A 28 -6.78 -8.78 14.62
N SER A 29 -7.52 -9.70 14.01
CA SER A 29 -7.31 -11.13 14.17
C SER A 29 -6.24 -11.56 13.17
N ILE A 30 -5.17 -12.19 13.66
CA ILE A 30 -4.01 -12.56 12.84
C ILE A 30 -4.05 -14.06 12.52
N GLN A 31 -3.93 -14.39 11.24
CA GLN A 31 -3.66 -15.74 10.75
C GLN A 31 -2.26 -15.77 10.14
N THR A 32 -1.38 -16.62 10.67
CA THR A 32 -0.07 -16.88 10.08
C THR A 32 -0.17 -17.80 8.87
N VAL A 33 0.68 -17.58 7.87
CA VAL A 33 0.75 -18.36 6.63
C VAL A 33 2.18 -18.76 6.38
N GLN A 34 2.38 -20.04 6.22
CA GLN A 34 3.67 -20.63 5.80
C GLN A 34 3.43 -21.54 4.61
N PHE A 35 4.29 -21.47 3.60
CA PHE A 35 4.18 -22.34 2.44
C PHE A 35 4.49 -23.79 2.86
N PRO A 36 3.68 -24.80 2.50
CA PRO A 36 3.75 -26.13 3.11
C PRO A 36 5.11 -26.85 2.98
N THR A 37 5.82 -26.62 1.88
CA THR A 37 7.13 -27.27 1.62
C THR A 37 8.32 -26.35 1.91
N ASP A 38 8.06 -25.10 2.32
CA ASP A 38 9.08 -24.11 2.68
C ASP A 38 8.57 -23.21 3.83
N PRO A 39 8.44 -23.77 5.04
CA PRO A 39 7.84 -23.05 6.17
C PRO A 39 8.76 -21.96 6.72
N ALA A 40 10.04 -21.93 6.33
CA ALA A 40 11.01 -20.96 6.85
C ALA A 40 10.93 -19.60 6.13
N PHE A 41 10.34 -19.55 4.93
CA PHE A 41 10.28 -18.31 4.15
C PHE A 41 9.01 -18.21 3.32
N THR A 42 8.11 -17.31 3.71
CA THR A 42 6.87 -16.99 2.99
C THR A 42 6.58 -15.50 3.09
N GLN A 43 6.41 -14.84 1.95
CA GLN A 43 5.99 -13.44 1.89
C GLN A 43 4.65 -13.30 1.17
N LEU A 44 3.71 -12.58 1.80
CA LEU A 44 2.44 -12.18 1.22
C LEU A 44 2.56 -10.72 0.80
N LEU A 45 2.34 -10.41 -0.49
CA LEU A 45 2.64 -9.09 -1.05
C LEU A 45 1.41 -8.30 -1.47
N GLY A 46 0.37 -8.95 -1.98
CA GLY A 46 -0.86 -8.29 -2.40
C GLY A 46 -2.10 -9.07 -1.97
N ILE A 47 -3.21 -8.37 -1.77
CA ILE A 47 -4.52 -8.95 -1.49
C ILE A 47 -5.60 -8.21 -2.26
N ASN A 48 -6.51 -8.94 -2.92
CA ASN A 48 -7.64 -8.34 -3.60
C ASN A 48 -8.93 -8.34 -2.75
N ASN A 49 -10.00 -7.75 -3.27
CA ASN A 49 -11.29 -7.65 -2.59
C ASN A 49 -12.05 -8.97 -2.45
N THR A 50 -11.65 -10.03 -3.17
CA THR A 50 -12.19 -11.38 -2.97
C THR A 50 -11.46 -12.15 -1.88
N GLY A 51 -10.32 -11.64 -1.39
CA GLY A 51 -9.46 -12.27 -0.38
C GLY A 51 -8.43 -13.22 -0.98
N THR A 52 -8.21 -13.17 -2.30
CA THR A 52 -7.09 -13.86 -2.94
C THR A 52 -5.81 -13.06 -2.73
N ILE A 53 -4.73 -13.75 -2.38
CA ILE A 53 -3.46 -13.17 -1.97
C ILE A 53 -2.39 -13.55 -2.99
N ALA A 54 -1.55 -12.61 -3.39
CA ALA A 54 -0.34 -12.82 -4.17
C ALA A 54 0.88 -12.84 -3.26
N GLY A 55 1.86 -13.67 -3.59
CA GLY A 55 3.09 -13.77 -2.81
C GLY A 55 4.10 -14.72 -3.42
N PHE A 56 5.13 -15.02 -2.66
CA PHE A 56 6.16 -15.98 -3.05
C PHE A 56 6.75 -16.68 -1.82
N HIS A 57 7.41 -17.81 -2.06
CA HIS A 57 8.22 -18.54 -1.10
C HIS A 57 9.61 -18.82 -1.69
N GLY A 58 10.56 -19.23 -0.87
CA GLY A 58 11.94 -19.52 -1.31
C GLY A 58 12.88 -18.34 -1.08
N ALA A 59 13.71 -18.44 -0.03
CA ALA A 59 14.68 -17.39 0.31
C ALA A 59 15.79 -17.22 -0.74
N THR A 60 16.17 -18.30 -1.42
CA THR A 60 17.26 -18.30 -2.43
C THR A 60 16.75 -18.42 -3.86
N THR A 61 15.59 -19.04 -4.05
CA THR A 61 14.97 -19.24 -5.36
C THR A 61 13.49 -18.95 -5.19
N ALA A 62 13.12 -17.70 -5.48
CA ALA A 62 11.75 -17.23 -5.31
C ALA A 62 10.79 -17.93 -6.28
N GLN A 63 9.67 -18.44 -5.74
CA GLN A 63 8.60 -19.08 -6.50
C GLN A 63 7.28 -18.41 -6.17
N ALA A 64 6.65 -17.85 -7.20
CA ALA A 64 5.40 -17.12 -7.09
C ALA A 64 4.21 -18.04 -6.84
N PHE A 65 3.26 -17.57 -6.04
CA PHE A 65 1.97 -18.22 -5.83
C PHE A 65 0.83 -17.21 -5.68
N THR A 66 -0.39 -17.72 -5.84
CA THR A 66 -1.57 -17.11 -5.23
C THR A 66 -2.14 -18.04 -4.17
N LEU A 67 -2.75 -17.45 -3.14
CA LEU A 67 -3.34 -18.15 -2.02
C LEU A 67 -4.81 -17.75 -1.86
N THR A 68 -5.69 -18.74 -1.80
CA THR A 68 -7.05 -18.58 -1.30
C THR A 68 -7.13 -19.24 0.07
N LEU A 69 -7.53 -18.46 1.08
CA LEU A 69 -7.62 -18.96 2.45
C LEU A 69 -8.63 -20.11 2.58
N PRO A 70 -8.42 -21.08 3.48
CA PRO A 70 -7.34 -21.07 4.47
C PRO A 70 -5.97 -21.50 3.96
N ASN A 71 -5.85 -22.39 2.94
CA ASN A 71 -4.57 -22.99 2.55
C ASN A 71 -4.53 -23.47 1.08
N THR A 72 -5.29 -22.89 0.18
CA THR A 72 -5.28 -23.30 -1.23
C THR A 72 -4.26 -22.47 -2.01
N PHE A 73 -3.05 -23.02 -2.18
CA PHE A 73 -1.98 -22.42 -2.96
C PHE A 73 -2.10 -22.80 -4.44
N ASN A 74 -2.01 -21.82 -5.34
CA ASN A 74 -1.84 -22.01 -6.77
C ASN A 74 -0.44 -21.55 -7.16
N THR A 75 0.44 -22.49 -7.53
CA THR A 75 1.84 -22.27 -7.86
C THR A 75 2.10 -22.00 -9.34
N ASN A 76 1.06 -21.92 -10.17
CA ASN A 76 1.17 -21.63 -11.61
C ASN A 76 1.29 -20.12 -11.88
N GLN A 77 2.07 -19.42 -11.05
CA GLN A 77 2.28 -17.97 -11.15
C GLN A 77 3.71 -17.58 -11.56
N ASN A 78 4.57 -18.58 -11.73
CA ASN A 78 5.92 -18.35 -12.23
C ASN A 78 5.90 -17.95 -13.71
N PHE A 79 6.65 -16.92 -14.07
CA PHE A 79 6.82 -16.52 -15.48
C PHE A 79 7.50 -17.67 -16.25
N PRO A 80 7.00 -18.06 -17.42
CA PRO A 80 7.53 -19.20 -18.16
C PRO A 80 9.01 -19.02 -18.55
N GLY A 81 9.86 -19.95 -18.13
CA GLY A 81 11.29 -19.92 -18.42
C GLY A 81 12.15 -19.11 -17.46
N SER A 82 11.56 -18.44 -16.48
CA SER A 82 12.31 -17.73 -15.44
C SER A 82 13.00 -18.69 -14.46
N THR A 83 14.07 -18.22 -13.86
CA THR A 83 14.77 -18.92 -12.75
C THR A 83 14.16 -18.59 -11.40
N GLN A 84 13.56 -17.40 -11.27
CA GLN A 84 12.85 -16.91 -10.09
C GLN A 84 11.62 -16.11 -10.52
N SER A 85 10.56 -16.20 -9.74
CA SER A 85 9.37 -15.35 -9.93
C SER A 85 8.73 -14.97 -8.60
N MET A 86 8.19 -13.77 -8.52
CA MET A 86 7.46 -13.24 -7.37
C MET A 86 6.15 -12.59 -7.86
N ALA A 87 5.02 -13.00 -7.32
CA ALA A 87 3.74 -12.32 -7.55
C ALA A 87 3.61 -11.18 -6.54
N THR A 88 3.65 -9.93 -7.00
CA THR A 88 3.78 -8.75 -6.13
C THR A 88 2.46 -8.03 -5.89
N GLY A 89 1.59 -7.96 -6.90
CA GLY A 89 0.27 -7.35 -6.80
C GLY A 89 -0.81 -8.22 -7.42
N ILE A 90 -2.05 -8.02 -7.00
CA ILE A 90 -3.22 -8.73 -7.52
C ILE A 90 -4.43 -7.82 -7.52
N ASN A 91 -5.18 -7.78 -8.64
CA ASN A 91 -6.41 -7.02 -8.77
C ASN A 91 -7.67 -7.86 -8.51
N SER A 92 -8.86 -7.24 -8.57
CA SER A 92 -10.14 -7.91 -8.29
C SER A 92 -10.47 -9.04 -9.29
N ALA A 93 -9.97 -8.96 -10.51
CA ALA A 93 -10.13 -10.01 -11.53
C ALA A 93 -9.15 -11.19 -11.33
N GLY A 94 -8.19 -11.08 -10.40
CA GLY A 94 -7.13 -12.05 -10.20
C GLY A 94 -5.95 -11.90 -11.16
N SER A 95 -5.88 -10.78 -11.91
CA SER A 95 -4.67 -10.44 -12.69
C SER A 95 -3.54 -10.07 -11.74
N ILE A 96 -2.33 -10.45 -12.09
CA ILE A 96 -1.14 -10.32 -11.25
C ILE A 96 -0.12 -9.39 -11.92
N SER A 97 0.52 -8.54 -11.14
CA SER A 97 1.84 -7.96 -11.42
C SER A 97 2.92 -8.76 -10.71
N GLY A 98 4.11 -8.77 -11.25
CA GLY A 98 5.19 -9.53 -10.64
C GLY A 98 6.57 -9.19 -11.18
N ILE A 99 7.53 -9.91 -10.63
CA ILE A 99 8.96 -9.82 -10.96
C ILE A 99 9.41 -11.22 -11.38
N ASP A 100 10.20 -11.29 -12.44
CA ASP A 100 10.91 -12.51 -12.80
C ASP A 100 12.40 -12.24 -13.05
N VAL A 101 13.19 -13.29 -12.90
CA VAL A 101 14.62 -13.29 -13.25
C VAL A 101 14.82 -14.34 -14.33
N ASP A 102 15.35 -13.94 -15.48
CA ASP A 102 15.60 -14.83 -16.59
C ASP A 102 16.83 -15.73 -16.35
N ALA A 103 17.13 -16.61 -17.29
CA ALA A 103 18.30 -17.51 -17.23
C ALA A 103 19.64 -16.76 -17.33
N GLY A 104 19.65 -15.52 -17.82
CA GLY A 104 20.80 -14.62 -17.88
C GLY A 104 21.04 -13.84 -16.60
N GLY A 105 20.10 -13.88 -15.64
CA GLY A 105 20.13 -13.12 -14.40
C GLY A 105 19.55 -11.71 -14.52
N THR A 106 18.89 -11.40 -15.64
CA THR A 106 18.21 -10.10 -15.83
C THR A 106 16.87 -10.09 -15.12
N THR A 107 16.57 -8.99 -14.43
CA THR A 107 15.30 -8.78 -13.73
C THR A 107 14.31 -8.05 -14.62
N HIS A 108 13.13 -8.63 -14.75
CA HIS A 108 12.01 -8.14 -15.55
C HIS A 108 10.77 -7.93 -14.70
N GLY A 109 9.93 -6.94 -15.06
CA GLY A 109 8.55 -6.90 -14.62
C GLY A 109 7.68 -7.83 -15.48
N TYR A 110 6.59 -8.36 -14.91
CA TYR A 110 5.60 -9.09 -15.69
C TYR A 110 4.17 -8.83 -15.22
N THR A 111 3.22 -9.17 -16.10
CA THR A 111 1.82 -9.37 -15.73
C THR A 111 1.37 -10.78 -16.11
N ASN A 112 0.44 -11.35 -15.31
CA ASN A 112 -0.33 -12.54 -15.68
C ASN A 112 -1.81 -12.17 -15.69
N ILE A 113 -2.39 -12.03 -16.89
CA ILE A 113 -3.79 -11.65 -17.09
C ILE A 113 -4.52 -12.81 -17.72
N GLY A 114 -5.43 -13.45 -16.93
CA GLY A 114 -6.19 -14.61 -17.41
C GLY A 114 -5.34 -15.80 -17.84
N GLY A 115 -4.14 -15.99 -17.25
CA GLY A 115 -3.19 -17.05 -17.61
C GLY A 115 -2.22 -16.66 -18.72
N THR A 116 -2.30 -15.44 -19.26
CA THR A 116 -1.36 -14.93 -20.25
C THR A 116 -0.29 -14.09 -19.56
N PHE A 117 0.94 -14.57 -19.65
CA PHE A 117 2.12 -13.86 -19.13
C PHE A 117 2.66 -12.87 -20.16
N THR A 118 2.96 -11.66 -19.72
CA THR A 118 3.51 -10.60 -20.57
C THR A 118 4.59 -9.85 -19.80
N THR A 119 5.76 -9.68 -20.42
CA THR A 119 6.87 -8.87 -19.88
C THR A 119 6.48 -7.39 -19.83
N VAL A 120 6.84 -6.71 -18.74
CA VAL A 120 6.59 -5.28 -18.50
C VAL A 120 7.93 -4.60 -18.28
N ASP A 121 8.60 -4.26 -19.38
CA ASP A 121 9.89 -3.59 -19.38
C ASP A 121 9.82 -2.26 -20.08
N GLN A 122 10.33 -1.21 -19.41
CA GLN A 122 10.45 0.11 -20.01
C GLN A 122 11.62 0.12 -21.02
N ALA A 123 11.37 0.63 -22.21
CA ALA A 123 12.39 0.67 -23.26
C ALA A 123 13.62 1.50 -22.84
N GLY A 124 14.82 0.96 -23.06
CA GLY A 124 16.07 1.61 -22.72
C GLY A 124 16.54 1.41 -21.28
N THR A 125 15.89 0.51 -20.53
CA THR A 125 16.30 0.13 -19.18
C THR A 125 16.92 -1.26 -19.16
N VAL A 126 17.71 -1.55 -18.11
CA VAL A 126 18.41 -2.82 -17.91
C VAL A 126 17.89 -3.59 -16.69
N PHE A 127 16.95 -2.99 -15.98
CA PHE A 127 16.29 -3.55 -14.80
C PHE A 127 14.86 -3.04 -14.71
N ASN A 128 13.90 -3.93 -14.47
CA ASN A 128 12.50 -3.58 -14.32
C ASN A 128 11.82 -4.43 -13.24
N GLN A 129 10.92 -3.82 -12.48
CA GLN A 129 10.02 -4.51 -11.57
C GLN A 129 8.61 -3.95 -11.70
N SER A 130 7.61 -4.82 -11.80
CA SER A 130 6.18 -4.48 -11.75
C SER A 130 5.65 -4.90 -10.40
N LEU A 131 5.23 -3.94 -9.55
CA LEU A 131 4.95 -4.16 -8.13
C LEU A 131 3.45 -4.15 -7.80
N GLY A 132 2.69 -3.20 -8.32
CA GLY A 132 1.25 -3.07 -8.09
C GLY A 132 0.44 -3.13 -9.38
N ILE A 133 -0.84 -3.51 -9.27
CA ILE A 133 -1.78 -3.57 -10.39
C ILE A 133 -3.19 -3.21 -9.91
N ASN A 134 -3.91 -2.34 -10.64
CA ASN A 134 -5.31 -2.02 -10.38
C ASN A 134 -6.28 -2.80 -11.30
N ASP A 135 -7.59 -2.56 -11.16
CA ASP A 135 -8.62 -3.29 -11.92
C ASP A 135 -8.66 -2.91 -13.41
N ALA A 136 -8.07 -1.80 -13.82
CA ALA A 136 -7.86 -1.43 -15.22
C ALA A 136 -6.63 -2.11 -15.83
N ASN A 137 -5.91 -2.94 -15.07
CA ASN A 137 -4.61 -3.53 -15.40
C ASN A 137 -3.51 -2.48 -15.62
N THR A 138 -3.65 -1.29 -15.07
CA THR A 138 -2.54 -0.34 -14.93
C THR A 138 -1.59 -0.90 -13.88
N THR A 139 -0.30 -0.99 -14.23
CA THR A 139 0.75 -1.45 -13.30
C THR A 139 1.61 -0.28 -12.85
N VAL A 140 2.19 -0.43 -11.66
CA VAL A 140 3.22 0.48 -11.15
C VAL A 140 4.46 -0.31 -10.75
N GLY A 141 5.59 0.37 -10.78
CA GLY A 141 6.86 -0.26 -10.44
C GLY A 141 8.01 0.72 -10.54
N TYR A 142 9.19 0.19 -10.78
CA TYR A 142 10.37 1.01 -11.06
C TYR A 142 11.32 0.32 -12.03
N SER A 143 12.17 1.12 -12.66
CA SER A 143 13.17 0.65 -13.61
C SER A 143 14.51 1.35 -13.36
N SER A 144 15.59 0.80 -13.88
CA SER A 144 16.89 1.45 -13.95
C SER A 144 17.49 1.29 -15.36
N ALA A 145 17.97 2.41 -15.92
CA ALA A 145 18.62 2.42 -17.23
C ALA A 145 20.10 2.04 -17.17
N THR A 146 20.73 2.10 -16.00
CA THR A 146 22.19 2.03 -15.86
C THR A 146 22.66 0.96 -14.89
N ASP A 147 21.80 0.48 -14.03
CA ASP A 147 22.15 -0.51 -13.00
C ASP A 147 21.35 -1.81 -13.17
N PRO A 148 21.99 -2.90 -13.63
CA PRO A 148 21.32 -4.20 -13.78
C PRO A 148 20.95 -4.84 -12.43
N ALA A 149 21.48 -4.36 -11.30
CA ALA A 149 21.08 -4.78 -9.96
C ALA A 149 19.89 -3.95 -9.41
N GLY A 150 19.50 -2.86 -10.12
CA GLY A 150 18.35 -2.05 -9.78
C GLY A 150 18.49 -1.28 -8.46
N GLN A 151 19.71 -0.99 -8.00
CA GLN A 151 19.95 -0.31 -6.73
C GLN A 151 20.17 1.20 -6.86
N VAL A 152 20.62 1.64 -8.03
CA VAL A 152 20.84 3.07 -8.32
C VAL A 152 20.15 3.46 -9.62
N GLY A 153 19.84 4.75 -9.75
CA GLY A 153 19.13 5.27 -10.91
C GLY A 153 17.70 4.76 -11.04
N GLN A 154 17.10 4.34 -9.93
CA GLN A 154 15.73 3.85 -9.87
C GLN A 154 14.76 4.98 -10.20
N LYS A 155 13.81 4.70 -11.08
CA LYS A 155 12.72 5.62 -11.43
C LYS A 155 11.39 4.90 -11.31
N ALA A 156 10.53 5.45 -10.46
CA ALA A 156 9.15 5.01 -10.35
C ALA A 156 8.39 5.27 -11.65
N TYR A 157 7.53 4.34 -12.04
CA TYR A 157 6.67 4.47 -13.22
C TYR A 157 5.26 3.97 -12.96
N SER A 158 4.31 4.40 -13.78
CA SER A 158 3.07 3.72 -14.07
C SER A 158 3.06 3.26 -15.53
N GLN A 159 2.38 2.14 -15.82
CA GLN A 159 2.25 1.59 -17.17
C GLN A 159 0.81 1.18 -17.44
N SER A 160 0.23 1.68 -18.53
CA SER A 160 -1.11 1.32 -18.99
C SER A 160 -1.11 1.08 -20.48
N GLY A 161 -1.62 -0.08 -20.93
CA GLY A 161 -1.68 -0.44 -22.34
C GLY A 161 -0.34 -0.42 -23.07
N GLY A 162 0.78 -0.69 -22.40
CA GLY A 162 2.14 -0.67 -22.96
C GLY A 162 2.81 0.72 -22.92
N VAL A 163 2.13 1.75 -22.44
CA VAL A 163 2.67 3.11 -22.33
C VAL A 163 3.18 3.33 -20.91
N PHE A 164 4.46 3.65 -20.78
CA PHE A 164 5.11 4.01 -19.51
C PHE A 164 5.06 5.51 -19.26
N THR A 165 4.77 5.89 -18.02
CA THR A 165 4.80 7.27 -17.54
C THR A 165 5.65 7.33 -16.29
N ASP A 166 6.73 8.09 -16.31
CA ASP A 166 7.61 8.27 -15.15
C ASP A 166 6.90 9.10 -14.08
N ILE A 167 6.99 8.66 -12.83
CA ILE A 167 6.49 9.39 -11.68
C ILE A 167 7.61 10.31 -11.18
N ASN A 168 7.45 11.61 -11.44
CA ASN A 168 8.47 12.59 -11.11
C ASN A 168 8.33 13.08 -9.68
N ILE A 169 9.22 12.60 -8.79
CA ILE A 169 9.32 13.11 -7.43
C ILE A 169 10.12 14.42 -7.46
N LEU A 170 9.41 15.55 -7.43
CA LEU A 170 10.02 16.90 -7.48
C LEU A 170 10.41 17.44 -6.09
N LEU A 171 10.33 16.62 -5.05
CA LEU A 171 10.75 17.00 -3.70
C LEU A 171 12.28 17.01 -3.59
N PRO A 172 12.90 17.99 -2.93
CA PRO A 172 14.35 18.02 -2.74
C PRO A 172 14.86 16.85 -1.86
N PRO A 173 16.07 16.30 -2.19
CA PRO A 173 16.89 16.56 -3.35
C PRO A 173 16.28 15.98 -4.64
N THR A 174 16.49 16.63 -5.79
CA THR A 174 16.04 16.16 -7.10
C THR A 174 16.91 14.99 -7.59
N ASN A 175 16.39 14.16 -8.50
CA ASN A 175 17.06 12.96 -9.06
C ASN A 175 17.29 11.83 -8.05
N GLN A 176 16.34 11.62 -7.16
CA GLN A 176 16.38 10.56 -6.17
C GLN A 176 15.97 9.22 -6.78
N ASN A 177 16.48 8.14 -6.20
CA ASN A 177 15.89 6.82 -6.42
C ASN A 177 14.46 6.81 -5.90
N SER A 178 13.54 6.27 -6.71
CA SER A 178 12.12 6.18 -6.35
C SER A 178 11.50 4.88 -6.85
N GLN A 179 10.54 4.37 -6.09
CA GLN A 179 9.78 3.17 -6.42
C GLN A 179 8.29 3.42 -6.20
N ALA A 180 7.45 3.11 -7.18
CA ALA A 180 6.00 3.04 -7.02
C ALA A 180 5.62 1.60 -6.70
N VAL A 181 4.87 1.37 -5.64
CA VAL A 181 4.63 0.04 -5.11
C VAL A 181 3.15 -0.35 -5.15
N GLY A 182 2.25 0.51 -4.73
CA GLY A 182 0.82 0.27 -4.72
C GLY A 182 0.05 1.24 -5.59
N ILE A 183 -1.04 0.78 -6.18
CA ILE A 183 -1.97 1.59 -6.99
C ILE A 183 -3.41 1.15 -6.71
N ASN A 184 -4.33 2.10 -6.59
CA ASN A 184 -5.76 1.82 -6.47
C ASN A 184 -6.53 2.10 -7.79
N ASN A 185 -7.85 1.88 -7.78
CA ASN A 185 -8.68 2.07 -8.97
C ASN A 185 -8.95 3.54 -9.36
N ALA A 186 -8.57 4.50 -8.51
CA ALA A 186 -8.58 5.92 -8.82
C ALA A 186 -7.21 6.41 -9.37
N ASP A 187 -6.29 5.48 -9.68
CA ASP A 187 -4.92 5.73 -10.09
C ASP A 187 -4.11 6.53 -9.04
N ASN A 188 -4.52 6.47 -7.76
CA ASN A 188 -3.68 6.97 -6.68
C ASN A 188 -2.56 5.98 -6.43
N ILE A 189 -1.32 6.46 -6.37
CA ILE A 189 -0.12 5.64 -6.30
C ILE A 189 0.61 5.90 -4.99
N VAL A 190 1.03 4.85 -4.32
CA VAL A 190 1.92 4.93 -3.17
C VAL A 190 3.26 4.27 -3.46
N GLY A 191 4.27 4.74 -2.76
CA GLY A 191 5.61 4.23 -2.89
C GLY A 191 6.56 4.95 -1.95
N PHE A 192 7.83 4.98 -2.32
CA PHE A 192 8.84 5.68 -1.54
C PHE A 192 9.95 6.23 -2.43
N TYR A 193 10.70 7.18 -1.90
CA TYR A 193 11.91 7.70 -2.51
C TYR A 193 13.03 7.78 -1.48
N LEU A 194 14.26 7.76 -1.96
CA LEU A 194 15.46 7.72 -1.13
C LEU A 194 16.22 9.05 -1.26
N PRO A 195 16.02 10.00 -0.34
CA PRO A 195 16.80 11.25 -0.32
C PRO A 195 18.28 11.03 -0.13
N THR A 196 18.65 9.96 0.58
CA THR A 196 20.01 9.49 0.80
C THR A 196 20.04 7.95 0.69
N THR A 197 21.22 7.35 0.79
CA THR A 197 21.36 5.87 0.81
C THR A 197 20.85 5.23 2.11
N THR A 198 20.60 6.01 3.15
CA THR A 198 20.17 5.52 4.48
C THR A 198 18.81 6.01 4.92
N THR A 199 18.17 6.88 4.14
CA THR A 199 16.83 7.42 4.44
C THR A 199 15.85 7.06 3.35
N SER A 200 14.63 6.74 3.73
CA SER A 200 13.51 6.48 2.84
C SER A 200 12.29 7.25 3.32
N ILE A 201 11.57 7.86 2.41
CA ILE A 201 10.35 8.62 2.71
C ILE A 201 9.23 8.08 1.82
N GLY A 202 8.12 7.70 2.44
CA GLY A 202 6.92 7.29 1.73
C GLY A 202 6.28 8.45 0.96
N PHE A 203 5.59 8.15 -0.12
CA PHE A 203 4.79 9.14 -0.85
C PHE A 203 3.42 8.61 -1.23
N LEU A 204 2.49 9.54 -1.40
CA LEU A 204 1.21 9.37 -2.07
C LEU A 204 1.15 10.34 -3.26
N ASP A 205 0.89 9.82 -4.44
CA ASP A 205 0.61 10.58 -5.67
C ASP A 205 -0.90 10.54 -5.96
N VAL A 206 -1.52 11.70 -6.02
CA VAL A 206 -2.91 11.88 -6.41
C VAL A 206 -2.97 12.84 -7.59
N GLY A 207 -3.16 12.31 -8.80
CA GLY A 207 -3.25 13.11 -10.01
C GLY A 207 -1.98 13.94 -10.31
N ASN A 208 -0.80 13.37 -10.11
CA ASN A 208 0.53 13.99 -10.21
C ASN A 208 0.82 15.04 -9.11
N ILE A 209 0.11 15.01 -8.01
CA ILE A 209 0.40 15.81 -6.82
C ILE A 209 0.94 14.87 -5.75
N ILE A 210 2.23 15.03 -5.43
CA ILE A 210 2.94 14.18 -4.49
C ILE A 210 2.92 14.80 -3.09
N SER A 211 2.48 14.02 -2.12
CA SER A 211 2.59 14.29 -0.69
C SER A 211 3.45 13.24 0.00
N THR A 212 4.16 13.64 1.05
CA THR A 212 4.99 12.73 1.84
C THR A 212 4.17 11.97 2.87
N ILE A 213 4.57 10.72 3.11
CA ILE A 213 4.05 9.87 4.18
C ILE A 213 5.22 9.60 5.11
N ASP A 214 5.15 10.15 6.32
CA ASP A 214 6.22 10.04 7.32
C ASP A 214 5.59 9.87 8.72
N PRO A 215 5.17 8.63 9.07
CA PRO A 215 4.60 8.35 10.37
C PRO A 215 5.65 8.50 11.48
N PHE A 216 5.23 9.05 12.61
CA PHE A 216 6.01 9.08 13.85
C PHE A 216 7.38 9.77 13.75
N GLY A 217 7.66 10.57 12.69
CA GLY A 217 8.94 11.23 12.49
C GLY A 217 10.09 10.24 12.27
N SER A 218 9.82 9.11 11.66
CA SER A 218 10.83 8.08 11.36
C SER A 218 11.82 8.56 10.29
N THR A 219 13.02 7.99 10.28
CA THR A 219 14.02 8.27 9.24
C THR A 219 13.94 7.32 8.06
N PHE A 220 13.11 6.28 8.16
CA PHE A 220 12.94 5.27 7.13
C PHE A 220 11.48 4.82 7.08
N THR A 221 10.76 5.25 6.05
CA THR A 221 9.35 4.91 5.82
C THR A 221 9.13 4.47 4.39
N GLN A 222 8.37 3.39 4.20
CA GLN A 222 7.91 2.96 2.89
C GLN A 222 6.40 2.74 2.91
N ALA A 223 5.69 3.34 1.96
CA ALA A 223 4.28 3.08 1.69
C ALA A 223 4.19 2.00 0.60
N LEU A 224 3.58 0.87 0.90
CA LEU A 224 3.63 -0.31 0.06
C LEU A 224 2.27 -0.69 -0.57
N GLY A 225 1.17 -0.46 0.12
CA GLY A 225 -0.16 -0.79 -0.36
C GLY A 225 -1.16 0.35 -0.15
N ILE A 226 -2.14 0.44 -1.03
CA ILE A 226 -3.27 1.36 -0.96
C ILE A 226 -4.52 0.67 -1.46
N ASN A 227 -5.67 0.84 -0.76
CA ASN A 227 -6.96 0.36 -1.21
C ASN A 227 -7.80 1.48 -1.87
N ASN A 228 -9.01 1.13 -2.34
CA ASN A 228 -9.90 2.11 -3.00
C ASN A 228 -10.56 3.09 -2.04
N LEU A 229 -10.46 2.86 -0.72
CA LEU A 229 -10.92 3.78 0.31
C LEU A 229 -9.83 4.80 0.71
N GLY A 230 -8.61 4.65 0.16
CA GLY A 230 -7.46 5.50 0.47
C GLY A 230 -6.74 5.11 1.76
N GLU A 231 -6.99 3.92 2.31
CA GLU A 231 -6.20 3.36 3.40
C GLU A 231 -4.84 2.92 2.88
N ILE A 232 -3.76 3.32 3.55
CA ILE A 232 -2.38 3.06 3.15
C ILE A 232 -1.70 2.18 4.19
N VAL A 233 -0.88 1.25 3.73
CA VAL A 233 -0.09 0.37 4.59
C VAL A 233 1.37 0.35 4.15
N GLY A 234 2.24 -0.01 5.07
CA GLY A 234 3.66 -0.10 4.82
C GLY A 234 4.45 -0.45 6.08
N PHE A 235 5.68 0.04 6.15
CA PHE A 235 6.49 -0.07 7.35
C PHE A 235 7.31 1.19 7.59
N TYR A 236 7.75 1.37 8.83
CA TYR A 236 8.68 2.40 9.25
C TYR A 236 9.72 1.82 10.22
N THR A 237 10.85 2.50 10.34
CA THR A 237 11.89 2.14 11.32
C THR A 237 11.89 3.17 12.44
N ASP A 238 11.79 2.70 13.67
CA ASP A 238 11.82 3.55 14.86
C ASP A 238 13.23 4.06 15.19
N GLY A 239 13.35 4.92 16.21
CA GLY A 239 14.63 5.48 16.66
C GLY A 239 15.59 4.43 17.26
N GLY A 240 15.12 3.22 17.56
CA GLY A 240 15.93 2.09 18.01
C GLY A 240 16.40 1.19 16.87
N GLY A 241 15.97 1.45 15.63
CA GLY A 241 16.30 0.65 14.45
C GLY A 241 15.36 -0.56 14.25
N VAL A 242 14.25 -0.66 14.98
CA VAL A 242 13.26 -1.74 14.83
C VAL A 242 12.26 -1.35 13.74
N GLN A 243 11.97 -2.31 12.85
CA GLN A 243 11.00 -2.12 11.78
C GLN A 243 9.61 -2.57 12.22
N HIS A 244 8.65 -1.67 12.10
CA HIS A 244 7.25 -1.85 12.44
C HIS A 244 6.37 -1.70 11.22
N GLY A 245 5.32 -2.53 11.09
CA GLY A 245 4.25 -2.29 10.14
C GLY A 245 3.42 -1.07 10.57
N TYR A 246 2.78 -0.39 9.61
CA TYR A 246 1.80 0.65 9.92
C TYR A 246 0.58 0.58 9.01
N THR A 247 -0.52 1.12 9.52
CA THR A 247 -1.71 1.49 8.75
C THR A 247 -1.91 3.00 8.85
N ASP A 248 -2.31 3.64 7.75
CA ASP A 248 -2.74 5.03 7.68
C ASP A 248 -4.18 5.08 7.18
N ILE A 249 -5.09 5.55 8.00
CA ILE A 249 -6.50 5.72 7.67
C ILE A 249 -6.86 7.20 7.80
N GLY A 250 -6.91 7.89 6.67
CA GLY A 250 -7.25 9.32 6.64
C GLY A 250 -6.23 10.22 7.34
N GLY A 251 -4.94 9.89 7.32
CA GLY A 251 -3.86 10.61 7.98
C GLY A 251 -3.66 10.21 9.45
N ILE A 252 -4.36 9.18 9.93
CA ILE A 252 -4.21 8.63 11.27
C ILE A 252 -3.37 7.35 11.17
N PHE A 253 -2.16 7.42 11.70
CA PHE A 253 -1.21 6.31 11.71
C PHE A 253 -1.37 5.43 12.94
N ALA A 254 -1.34 4.11 12.73
CA ALA A 254 -1.27 3.13 13.79
C ALA A 254 -0.16 2.12 13.50
N SER A 255 0.71 1.85 14.49
CA SER A 255 1.73 0.81 14.42
C SER A 255 1.09 -0.57 14.56
N PHE A 256 1.65 -1.54 13.87
CA PHE A 256 1.15 -2.91 13.85
C PHE A 256 2.28 -3.92 13.83
N ASP A 257 2.29 -4.80 14.83
CA ASP A 257 3.24 -5.90 14.93
C ASP A 257 2.54 -7.18 15.39
N PRO A 258 2.64 -8.29 14.64
CA PRO A 258 2.20 -9.58 15.11
C PRO A 258 2.95 -10.01 16.36
N LEU A 259 2.29 -10.76 17.24
CA LEU A 259 2.93 -11.27 18.45
C LEU A 259 4.13 -12.18 18.11
N GLY A 260 5.30 -11.85 18.64
CA GLY A 260 6.54 -12.58 18.42
C GLY A 260 7.34 -12.11 17.21
N SER A 261 6.92 -11.01 16.53
CA SER A 261 7.72 -10.40 15.47
C SER A 261 8.92 -9.64 16.03
N VAL A 262 10.03 -9.70 15.29
CA VAL A 262 11.23 -8.87 15.46
C VAL A 262 11.17 -7.68 14.51
N ASN A 263 10.74 -7.93 13.28
CA ASN A 263 10.50 -6.91 12.25
C ASN A 263 9.18 -7.21 11.54
N THR A 264 8.42 -6.19 11.17
CA THR A 264 7.13 -6.33 10.50
C THR A 264 7.06 -5.48 9.23
N THR A 265 6.50 -6.05 8.16
CA THR A 265 6.16 -5.36 6.92
C THR A 265 4.72 -5.66 6.55
N ILE A 266 3.90 -4.63 6.32
CA ILE A 266 2.57 -4.76 5.72
C ILE A 266 2.66 -4.35 4.26
N ASN A 267 2.37 -5.27 3.34
CA ASN A 267 2.52 -5.03 1.91
C ASN A 267 1.22 -4.67 1.19
N GLY A 268 0.09 -5.19 1.63
CA GLY A 268 -1.17 -5.02 0.93
C GLY A 268 -2.35 -4.83 1.86
N VAL A 269 -3.36 -4.10 1.38
CA VAL A 269 -4.64 -3.85 2.04
C VAL A 269 -5.76 -3.89 1.00
N ASN A 270 -6.89 -4.54 1.33
CA ASN A 270 -8.08 -4.52 0.48
C ASN A 270 -9.18 -3.59 1.05
N ASP A 271 -10.29 -3.41 0.30
CA ASP A 271 -11.39 -2.51 0.71
C ASP A 271 -12.20 -3.03 1.92
N LYS A 272 -11.92 -4.23 2.42
CA LYS A 272 -12.46 -4.76 3.68
C LYS A 272 -11.55 -4.44 4.87
N GLY A 273 -10.46 -3.69 4.65
CA GLY A 273 -9.44 -3.40 5.65
C GLY A 273 -8.58 -4.62 6.02
N GLN A 274 -8.69 -5.74 5.29
CA GLN A 274 -7.80 -6.88 5.51
C GLN A 274 -6.41 -6.52 5.03
N ILE A 275 -5.40 -6.81 5.85
CA ILE A 275 -3.99 -6.54 5.56
C ILE A 275 -3.23 -7.85 5.38
N VAL A 276 -2.22 -7.80 4.51
CA VAL A 276 -1.27 -8.91 4.31
C VAL A 276 0.15 -8.40 4.37
N GLY A 277 1.03 -9.26 4.82
CA GLY A 277 2.44 -8.94 4.92
C GLY A 277 3.25 -10.12 5.42
N PHE A 278 4.39 -9.82 5.97
CA PHE A 278 5.26 -10.81 6.63
C PHE A 278 5.95 -10.18 7.83
N TYR A 279 6.41 -11.02 8.72
CA TYR A 279 7.29 -10.65 9.83
C TYR A 279 8.44 -11.64 9.96
N THR A 280 9.52 -11.19 10.55
CA THR A 280 10.63 -12.06 10.95
C THR A 280 10.49 -12.37 12.43
N ASP A 281 10.58 -13.65 12.80
CA ASP A 281 10.55 -14.08 14.19
C ASP A 281 11.98 -14.12 14.82
N ALA A 282 12.07 -14.49 16.10
CA ALA A 282 13.34 -14.58 16.82
C ALA A 282 14.29 -15.69 16.32
N ASN A 283 13.85 -16.56 15.40
CA ASN A 283 14.63 -17.60 14.76
C ASN A 283 14.99 -17.28 13.31
N ASP A 284 14.83 -16.00 12.91
CA ASP A 284 15.05 -15.50 11.54
C ASP A 284 14.13 -16.15 10.49
N GLN A 285 12.98 -16.72 10.89
CA GLN A 285 11.98 -17.21 9.96
C GLN A 285 11.13 -16.06 9.43
N VAL A 286 10.92 -16.04 8.11
CA VAL A 286 10.03 -15.08 7.45
C VAL A 286 8.65 -15.69 7.27
N ILE A 287 7.70 -15.21 8.06
CA ILE A 287 6.36 -15.78 8.20
C ILE A 287 5.34 -14.81 7.62
N GLY A 288 4.57 -15.25 6.61
CA GLY A 288 3.45 -14.50 6.08
C GLY A 288 2.32 -14.36 7.11
N PHE A 289 1.57 -13.27 7.04
CA PHE A 289 0.36 -13.10 7.86
C PHE A 289 -0.77 -12.44 7.08
N VAL A 290 -1.99 -12.76 7.54
CA VAL A 290 -3.23 -12.06 7.15
C VAL A 290 -3.84 -11.48 8.42
N GLY A 291 -4.03 -10.17 8.44
CA GLY A 291 -4.76 -9.46 9.47
C GLY A 291 -6.18 -9.17 9.00
N THR A 292 -7.17 -9.62 9.75
CA THR A 292 -8.58 -9.28 9.50
C THR A 292 -9.07 -8.36 10.60
N PRO A 293 -9.64 -7.17 10.26
CA PRO A 293 -10.19 -6.27 11.27
C PRO A 293 -11.24 -7.01 12.12
N THR A 294 -11.09 -6.95 13.42
CA THR A 294 -12.16 -7.40 14.31
C THR A 294 -13.16 -6.26 14.45
N ASN A 295 -14.46 -6.55 14.30
CA ASN A 295 -15.50 -5.54 14.46
C ASN A 295 -15.36 -4.89 15.85
N VAL A 296 -14.85 -3.67 15.86
CA VAL A 296 -15.06 -2.78 17.02
C VAL A 296 -16.49 -2.30 16.89
N PRO A 297 -17.35 -2.45 17.89
CA PRO A 297 -18.67 -1.81 17.89
C PRO A 297 -18.44 -0.33 17.56
N GLU A 298 -19.13 0.19 16.55
CA GLU A 298 -19.00 1.59 16.16
C GLU A 298 -19.07 2.48 17.39
N PRO A 299 -18.13 3.44 17.57
CA PRO A 299 -18.22 4.35 18.71
C PRO A 299 -19.60 4.98 18.70
N VAL A 300 -20.24 5.07 19.85
CA VAL A 300 -21.56 5.71 20.06
C VAL A 300 -21.66 7.16 19.57
N SER A 301 -20.64 7.65 18.86
CA SER A 301 -20.56 8.97 18.22
C SER A 301 -21.70 9.25 17.26
N PHE A 302 -22.17 8.25 16.49
CA PHE A 302 -23.32 8.44 15.61
C PHE A 302 -24.64 8.57 16.38
N VAL A 303 -24.75 7.89 17.52
CA VAL A 303 -25.90 8.04 18.42
C VAL A 303 -25.91 9.44 19.04
N LEU A 304 -24.76 10.00 19.40
CA LEU A 304 -24.65 11.35 19.94
C LEU A 304 -25.03 12.42 18.91
N ILE A 305 -24.63 12.26 17.65
CA ILE A 305 -25.02 13.19 16.57
C ILE A 305 -26.52 13.10 16.31
N GLY A 306 -27.10 11.89 16.28
CA GLY A 306 -28.53 11.68 16.13
C GLY A 306 -29.35 12.31 17.28
N VAL A 307 -28.89 12.14 18.51
CA VAL A 307 -29.56 12.74 19.71
C VAL A 307 -29.39 14.26 19.72
N GLY A 308 -28.22 14.78 19.31
CA GLY A 308 -27.96 16.22 19.18
C GLY A 308 -28.89 16.89 18.17
N VAL A 309 -29.07 16.29 17.00
CA VAL A 309 -29.95 16.81 15.93
C VAL A 309 -31.44 16.74 16.35
N MET A 310 -31.87 15.66 17.02
CA MET A 310 -33.23 15.57 17.57
C MET A 310 -33.46 16.58 18.71
N GLY A 311 -32.45 16.81 19.57
CA GLY A 311 -32.54 17.82 20.65
C GLY A 311 -32.73 19.23 20.12
N ILE A 312 -32.05 19.60 19.03
CA ILE A 312 -32.18 20.91 18.40
C ILE A 312 -33.55 21.08 17.73
N THR A 313 -34.13 20.04 17.15
CA THR A 313 -35.48 20.09 16.55
C THR A 313 -36.57 20.22 17.61
N PHE A 314 -36.46 19.62 18.76
CA PHE A 314 -37.39 19.77 19.88
C PHE A 314 -37.32 21.17 20.54
N ALA A 315 -36.08 21.71 20.68
CA ALA A 315 -35.90 23.06 21.23
C ALA A 315 -36.51 24.15 20.33
N ARG A 316 -36.42 24.03 18.99
CA ARG A 316 -37.02 24.96 18.03
C ARG A 316 -38.56 24.92 18.04
N ARG A 317 -39.20 23.79 18.34
CA ARG A 317 -40.67 23.70 18.45
C ARG A 317 -41.23 24.36 19.73
N ARG A 318 -40.44 24.48 20.80
CA ARG A 318 -40.87 25.16 22.04
C ARG A 318 -40.69 26.68 22.02
N LEU A 319 -39.92 27.23 21.07
CA LEU A 319 -39.73 28.66 20.91
C LEU A 319 -40.70 29.27 19.86
N ALA A 320 -41.53 28.48 19.20
CA ALA A 320 -42.51 28.89 18.19
C ALA A 320 -43.98 28.72 18.67
N SER A 321 -44.19 28.40 19.94
CA SER A 321 -45.49 28.43 20.65
C SER A 321 -45.40 29.48 21.79
#